data_aa6a00f0c857bc07469290d83e2ebc0c
#
_entry.id   aa6a00f0c857bc07469290d83e2ebc0c
#
_cell.length_a   1.000
_cell.length_b   1.000
_cell.length_c   1.000
_cell.angle_alpha   90.00
_cell.angle_beta   90.00
_cell.angle_gamma   90.00
#
_symmetry.space_group_name_H-M   'P 1'
#
loop_
_entity.id
_entity.type
_entity.pdbx_description
1 polymer ?
#
loop_
_entity_poly.entity_id
_entity_poly.type
_entity_poly.pdbx_seq_one_letter_code
_entity_poly.pdbx_strand_id
1 'polypeptide(L)'
;MYHKILGIFLLSLTLLWSESNETKKTDYSLYSSEKEIEFPSHKIQFVIVGEKHLDESDLQKAMGVNVKSKFEFWKEYNPTIKDKLIPTLSESMRNYLDSEGYYDATYTIKMTKTDVIVTIKEDEAVKIHDINITSDYDISELVTFQKGKIFAAKKFISIKGKIVEEMMKEGYCSYDLDSKAYVDLDKHEVDLKYVLKKGGVCTFGKISVKGTDTVRDEVVISRVRAREGQRFSTERIQESYDALYALDAFDTVAVKYDRKFYNVVPIDIAVSDVTKPWYFLGGVGYDTNVGARVQTEIIRKNFMGNAKKLRVRLQYSMIEQLAEVSLFTPALFGFSGYYLDLFSKAGYSNLEYTGFMEEKLYAQAFLAYTNEELELNAGFALENIDISPLDNYDKEKLTQAIKMGTFFLAYPFVRIVYDGRDSKLNPKYGFYLAAAAEYGIPYDEDASGYLKYGLEGRAIHTFSNLTLAAVAKAGIVDQTQNEIPESKLFFAGGAYSNRAYGYKRVGIIFTPTRYGIEGAQTMANLSLEADYPIVGDLYGAVFTDNTMLTINSYDFTGAILSSAGVGVRYMTPIGPIKVDVAANVQDASQYGIQFQIGQSF
;
A
#
# COMPACT_ATOMS: atom_id res chain seq x y z
N MET A 1 -21.93 -22.94 27.47
CA MET A 1 -22.29 -21.51 27.35
C MET A 1 -22.10 -20.97 25.92
N TYR A 2 -21.22 -21.58 25.12
CA TYR A 2 -20.87 -21.16 23.76
C TYR A 2 -21.98 -21.27 22.69
N HIS A 3 -22.90 -22.20 22.82
CA HIS A 3 -23.97 -22.35 21.80
C HIS A 3 -25.13 -21.33 21.89
N LYS A 4 -25.25 -20.57 22.99
CA LYS A 4 -26.30 -19.54 23.14
C LYS A 4 -25.93 -18.18 22.56
N ILE A 5 -24.62 -17.85 22.48
CA ILE A 5 -24.15 -16.57 21.93
C ILE A 5 -24.19 -16.60 20.40
N LEU A 6 -23.87 -17.74 19.78
CA LEU A 6 -23.94 -17.89 18.31
C LEU A 6 -25.40 -17.83 17.80
N GLY A 7 -26.37 -18.32 18.60
CA GLY A 7 -27.80 -18.28 18.26
C GLY A 7 -28.42 -16.87 18.30
N ILE A 8 -27.93 -16.01 19.19
CA ILE A 8 -28.40 -14.61 19.30
C ILE A 8 -27.85 -13.75 18.16
N PHE A 9 -26.63 -14.02 17.70
CA PHE A 9 -26.03 -13.29 16.57
C PHE A 9 -26.67 -13.65 15.22
N LEU A 10 -27.07 -14.90 15.01
CA LEU A 10 -27.80 -15.33 13.80
C LEU A 10 -29.25 -14.81 13.76
N LEU A 11 -29.93 -14.69 14.92
CA LEU A 11 -31.28 -14.11 14.97
C LEU A 11 -31.30 -12.59 14.76
N SER A 12 -30.26 -11.87 15.15
CA SER A 12 -30.16 -10.41 14.90
C SER A 12 -29.89 -10.08 13.43
N LEU A 13 -29.16 -10.93 12.69
CA LEU A 13 -28.95 -10.76 11.25
C LEU A 13 -30.23 -11.01 10.42
N THR A 14 -31.10 -11.92 10.85
CA THR A 14 -32.38 -12.20 10.15
C THR A 14 -33.40 -11.11 10.37
N LEU A 15 -33.40 -10.42 11.51
CA LEU A 15 -34.30 -9.28 11.79
C LEU A 15 -33.92 -8.01 11.02
N LEU A 16 -32.64 -7.79 10.74
CA LEU A 16 -32.16 -6.66 9.91
C LEU A 16 -32.49 -6.84 8.42
N TRP A 17 -32.79 -8.06 7.97
CA TRP A 17 -33.11 -8.34 6.57
C TRP A 17 -34.62 -8.25 6.27
N SER A 18 -35.49 -8.23 7.29
CA SER A 18 -36.94 -8.17 7.12
C SER A 18 -37.54 -6.76 7.06
N GLU A 19 -36.78 -5.71 7.49
CA GLU A 19 -37.26 -4.32 7.47
C GLU A 19 -36.87 -3.49 6.25
N SER A 20 -36.10 -4.04 5.30
CA SER A 20 -35.68 -3.31 4.09
C SER A 20 -36.54 -3.55 2.84
N ASN A 21 -37.71 -4.19 2.97
CA ASN A 21 -38.52 -4.61 1.81
C ASN A 21 -39.78 -3.79 1.55
N GLU A 22 -39.90 -2.55 2.02
CA GLU A 22 -40.95 -1.64 1.58
C GLU A 22 -40.42 -0.27 1.16
N THR A 23 -39.76 -0.20 0.00
CA THR A 23 -39.78 1.02 -0.81
C THR A 23 -39.71 0.66 -2.29
N LYS A 24 -40.83 0.94 -2.97
CA LYS A 24 -41.07 1.04 -4.42
C LYS A 24 -40.06 0.30 -5.32
N LYS A 25 -40.50 -0.86 -5.81
CA LYS A 25 -39.97 -1.49 -7.02
C LYS A 25 -39.99 -0.49 -8.18
N THR A 26 -38.88 0.20 -8.41
CA THR A 26 -38.52 0.70 -9.72
C THR A 26 -37.90 -0.48 -10.43
N ASP A 27 -38.52 -0.92 -11.49
CA ASP A 27 -38.16 -2.11 -12.26
C ASP A 27 -36.80 -1.86 -12.96
N TYR A 28 -35.69 -2.24 -12.33
CA TYR A 28 -34.36 -2.28 -12.90
C TYR A 28 -34.03 -3.59 -13.62
N SER A 29 -35.05 -4.40 -13.95
CA SER A 29 -34.86 -5.64 -14.71
C SER A 29 -34.41 -5.44 -16.16
N LEU A 30 -34.33 -4.20 -16.65
CA LEU A 30 -33.82 -3.84 -17.97
C LEU A 30 -32.30 -3.67 -18.05
N TYR A 31 -31.55 -3.68 -16.93
CA TYR A 31 -30.08 -3.50 -16.93
C TYR A 31 -29.28 -4.70 -16.43
N SER A 32 -29.91 -5.80 -16.07
CA SER A 32 -29.21 -6.97 -15.51
C SER A 32 -29.04 -8.14 -16.49
N SER A 33 -29.05 -7.87 -17.79
CA SER A 33 -28.60 -8.84 -18.80
C SER A 33 -28.10 -8.15 -20.06
N GLU A 34 -27.13 -7.25 -19.93
CA GLU A 34 -26.15 -7.16 -21.00
C GLU A 34 -25.37 -8.48 -20.92
N LYS A 35 -25.85 -9.51 -21.66
CA LYS A 35 -24.94 -10.51 -22.20
C LYS A 35 -23.80 -9.69 -22.79
N GLU A 36 -22.58 -9.85 -22.28
CA GLU A 36 -21.39 -9.41 -23.01
C GLU A 36 -21.60 -9.92 -24.43
N ILE A 37 -21.86 -9.02 -25.36
CA ILE A 37 -21.91 -9.35 -26.77
C ILE A 37 -20.48 -9.75 -27.07
N GLU A 38 -20.19 -11.05 -27.03
CA GLU A 38 -18.92 -11.58 -27.49
C GLU A 38 -18.87 -11.24 -29.00
N PHE A 39 -18.19 -10.14 -29.30
CA PHE A 39 -17.88 -9.83 -30.68
C PHE A 39 -17.01 -10.96 -31.24
N PRO A 40 -17.32 -11.48 -32.40
CA PRO A 40 -16.47 -12.45 -33.07
C PRO A 40 -15.04 -11.91 -33.10
N SER A 41 -14.08 -12.80 -33.01
CA SER A 41 -12.66 -12.46 -32.97
C SER A 41 -11.87 -13.40 -33.84
N HIS A 42 -10.83 -12.87 -34.48
CA HIS A 42 -9.88 -13.63 -35.31
C HIS A 42 -8.56 -13.82 -34.52
N LYS A 43 -7.89 -14.95 -34.75
CA LYS A 43 -6.49 -15.08 -34.34
C LYS A 43 -5.66 -14.08 -35.12
N ILE A 44 -4.68 -13.46 -34.44
CA ILE A 44 -3.78 -12.52 -35.11
C ILE A 44 -2.33 -12.93 -34.92
N GLN A 45 -1.56 -12.85 -36.00
CA GLN A 45 -0.14 -13.13 -36.02
C GLN A 45 0.61 -11.99 -36.71
N PHE A 46 1.68 -11.53 -36.07
CA PHE A 46 2.61 -10.56 -36.63
C PHE A 46 3.86 -11.28 -37.13
N VAL A 47 4.23 -11.05 -38.37
CA VAL A 47 5.43 -11.60 -39.02
C VAL A 47 6.32 -10.44 -39.45
N ILE A 48 7.42 -10.23 -38.70
CA ILE A 48 8.40 -9.20 -39.02
C ILE A 48 9.46 -9.83 -39.93
N VAL A 49 9.66 -9.24 -41.10
CA VAL A 49 10.61 -9.71 -42.13
C VAL A 49 11.89 -8.90 -42.04
N GLY A 50 13.03 -9.57 -41.83
CA GLY A 50 14.34 -8.95 -41.66
C GLY A 50 14.79 -8.88 -40.21
N GLU A 51 15.59 -7.86 -39.87
CA GLU A 51 15.99 -7.58 -38.48
C GLU A 51 14.79 -7.12 -37.69
N LYS A 52 14.65 -7.61 -36.44
CA LYS A 52 13.52 -7.28 -35.57
C LYS A 52 13.95 -6.22 -34.58
N HIS A 53 13.43 -5.01 -34.74
CA HIS A 53 13.63 -3.92 -33.77
C HIS A 53 12.32 -3.57 -33.05
N LEU A 54 11.16 -3.84 -33.65
CA LEU A 54 9.85 -3.60 -33.03
C LEU A 54 9.54 -4.68 -31.99
N ASP A 55 9.06 -4.24 -30.82
CA ASP A 55 8.58 -5.13 -29.77
C ASP A 55 7.17 -5.66 -30.09
N GLU A 56 7.03 -6.97 -30.19
CA GLU A 56 5.75 -7.61 -30.53
C GLU A 56 4.67 -7.34 -29.46
N SER A 57 5.03 -7.26 -28.19
CA SER A 57 4.06 -6.97 -27.12
C SER A 57 3.51 -5.55 -27.23
N ASP A 58 4.35 -4.58 -27.57
CA ASP A 58 3.91 -3.19 -27.75
C ASP A 58 3.09 -3.04 -29.04
N LEU A 59 3.45 -3.76 -30.10
CA LEU A 59 2.67 -3.85 -31.33
C LEU A 59 1.27 -4.42 -31.03
N GLN A 60 1.18 -5.53 -30.32
CA GLN A 60 -0.09 -6.15 -29.93
C GLN A 60 -0.96 -5.21 -29.10
N LYS A 61 -0.38 -4.50 -28.13
CA LYS A 61 -1.11 -3.49 -27.33
C LYS A 61 -1.63 -2.35 -28.20
N ALA A 62 -0.79 -1.82 -29.10
CA ALA A 62 -1.18 -0.72 -29.98
C ALA A 62 -2.33 -1.11 -30.92
N MET A 63 -2.39 -2.37 -31.35
CA MET A 63 -3.47 -2.90 -32.20
C MET A 63 -4.70 -3.35 -31.41
N GLY A 64 -4.71 -3.27 -30.08
CA GLY A 64 -5.83 -3.73 -29.26
C GLY A 64 -6.02 -5.24 -29.26
N VAL A 65 -4.92 -5.98 -29.45
CA VAL A 65 -4.91 -7.46 -29.44
C VAL A 65 -5.15 -7.96 -28.03
N ASN A 66 -6.08 -8.90 -27.88
CA ASN A 66 -6.33 -9.57 -26.64
C ASN A 66 -5.33 -10.72 -26.46
N VAL A 67 -4.47 -10.61 -25.45
CA VAL A 67 -3.51 -11.64 -25.06
C VAL A 67 -3.84 -12.14 -23.68
N LYS A 68 -3.50 -13.39 -23.37
CA LYS A 68 -3.69 -13.95 -22.04
C LYS A 68 -2.94 -13.12 -20.98
N SER A 69 -3.52 -13.01 -19.78
CA SER A 69 -2.83 -12.42 -18.63
C SER A 69 -1.60 -13.26 -18.25
N LYS A 70 -0.57 -12.62 -17.70
CA LYS A 70 0.59 -13.31 -17.09
C LYS A 70 0.19 -14.33 -16.02
N PHE A 71 -0.95 -14.12 -15.33
CA PHE A 71 -1.49 -15.03 -14.32
C PHE A 71 -2.20 -16.26 -14.89
N GLU A 72 -2.48 -16.27 -16.18
CA GLU A 72 -3.16 -17.38 -16.88
C GLU A 72 -2.13 -18.33 -17.53
N PHE A 73 -1.07 -18.67 -16.79
CA PHE A 73 0.05 -19.50 -17.29
C PHE A 73 -0.40 -20.90 -17.82
N TRP A 74 -1.58 -21.36 -17.38
CA TRP A 74 -2.18 -22.63 -17.82
C TRP A 74 -2.92 -22.53 -19.16
N LYS A 75 -3.18 -21.31 -19.68
CA LYS A 75 -3.81 -21.10 -20.98
C LYS A 75 -2.74 -21.05 -22.08
N GLU A 76 -3.06 -21.60 -23.26
CA GLU A 76 -2.20 -21.45 -24.43
C GLU A 76 -2.09 -19.99 -24.87
N TYR A 77 -0.95 -19.61 -25.43
CA TYR A 77 -0.75 -18.30 -26.02
C TYR A 77 -1.50 -18.22 -27.32
N ASN A 78 -2.61 -17.52 -27.38
CA ASN A 78 -3.50 -17.39 -28.52
C ASN A 78 -3.97 -15.94 -28.66
N PRO A 79 -3.15 -15.04 -29.26
CA PRO A 79 -3.52 -13.64 -29.42
C PRO A 79 -4.70 -13.51 -30.39
N THR A 80 -5.71 -12.70 -30.02
CA THR A 80 -6.92 -12.48 -30.80
C THR A 80 -7.24 -11.00 -30.96
N ILE A 81 -7.81 -10.62 -32.10
CA ILE A 81 -8.32 -9.28 -32.38
C ILE A 81 -9.83 -9.33 -32.59
N LYS A 82 -10.56 -8.39 -31.95
CA LYS A 82 -12.02 -8.27 -32.12
C LYS A 82 -12.33 -7.76 -33.53
N ASP A 83 -13.32 -8.34 -34.21
CA ASP A 83 -13.70 -8.00 -35.59
C ASP A 83 -13.96 -6.51 -35.82
N LYS A 84 -14.51 -5.82 -34.78
CA LYS A 84 -14.73 -4.37 -34.84
C LYS A 84 -13.47 -3.54 -34.98
N LEU A 85 -12.28 -4.08 -34.65
CA LEU A 85 -10.98 -3.39 -34.76
C LEU A 85 -10.30 -3.65 -36.13
N ILE A 86 -10.73 -4.65 -36.88
CA ILE A 86 -10.12 -5.01 -38.16
C ILE A 86 -10.20 -3.87 -39.19
N PRO A 87 -11.32 -3.13 -39.34
CA PRO A 87 -11.39 -2.01 -40.30
C PRO A 87 -10.37 -0.90 -40.03
N THR A 88 -10.00 -0.67 -38.76
CA THR A 88 -9.03 0.36 -38.38
C THR A 88 -7.61 -0.17 -38.22
N LEU A 89 -7.40 -1.48 -38.40
CA LEU A 89 -6.10 -2.12 -38.19
C LEU A 89 -4.99 -1.53 -39.06
N SER A 90 -5.30 -1.23 -40.34
CA SER A 90 -4.31 -0.64 -41.28
C SER A 90 -3.89 0.74 -40.83
N GLU A 91 -4.83 1.61 -40.45
CA GLU A 91 -4.52 2.94 -39.95
C GLU A 91 -3.75 2.89 -38.61
N SER A 92 -4.17 2.04 -37.70
CA SER A 92 -3.48 1.83 -36.40
C SER A 92 -2.05 1.33 -36.63
N MET A 93 -1.84 0.43 -37.63
CA MET A 93 -0.51 -0.06 -37.98
C MET A 93 0.38 1.08 -38.50
N ARG A 94 -0.13 1.90 -39.44
CA ARG A 94 0.63 3.05 -39.95
C ARG A 94 1.01 4.02 -38.85
N ASN A 95 0.04 4.40 -38.03
CA ASN A 95 0.27 5.30 -36.91
C ASN A 95 1.30 4.74 -35.92
N TYR A 96 1.27 3.43 -35.65
CA TYR A 96 2.26 2.79 -34.77
C TYR A 96 3.66 2.83 -35.38
N LEU A 97 3.83 2.43 -36.62
CA LEU A 97 5.13 2.43 -37.31
C LEU A 97 5.72 3.85 -37.39
N ASP A 98 4.91 4.85 -37.74
CA ASP A 98 5.33 6.26 -37.74
C ASP A 98 5.72 6.75 -36.35
N SER A 99 4.98 6.33 -35.31
CA SER A 99 5.27 6.70 -33.93
C SER A 99 6.56 6.12 -33.40
N GLU A 100 7.00 4.98 -33.92
CA GLU A 100 8.26 4.31 -33.57
C GLU A 100 9.42 4.69 -34.51
N GLY A 101 9.19 5.60 -35.49
CA GLY A 101 10.23 6.14 -36.38
C GLY A 101 10.44 5.37 -37.69
N TYR A 102 9.55 4.46 -38.04
CA TYR A 102 9.61 3.64 -39.27
C TYR A 102 8.66 4.17 -40.35
N TYR A 103 8.95 5.35 -40.87
CA TYR A 103 8.06 6.06 -41.79
C TYR A 103 7.96 5.36 -43.16
N ASP A 104 9.01 4.67 -43.61
CA ASP A 104 9.07 3.95 -44.89
C ASP A 104 8.70 2.47 -44.75
N ALA A 105 8.37 2.01 -43.53
CA ALA A 105 7.96 0.64 -43.32
C ALA A 105 6.72 0.29 -44.13
N THR A 106 6.72 -0.91 -44.71
CA THR A 106 5.62 -1.46 -45.46
C THR A 106 5.01 -2.65 -44.75
N TYR A 107 3.70 -2.84 -44.92
CA TYR A 107 3.01 -3.98 -44.32
C TYR A 107 1.91 -4.49 -45.23
N THR A 108 1.58 -5.77 -45.07
CA THR A 108 0.45 -6.42 -45.74
C THR A 108 -0.41 -7.14 -44.73
N ILE A 109 -1.73 -6.99 -44.85
CA ILE A 109 -2.70 -7.64 -43.97
C ILE A 109 -3.42 -8.70 -44.81
N LYS A 110 -3.26 -9.97 -44.46
CA LYS A 110 -3.98 -11.09 -45.11
C LYS A 110 -5.01 -11.62 -44.12
N MET A 111 -6.26 -11.68 -44.53
CA MET A 111 -7.37 -12.16 -43.73
C MET A 111 -7.90 -13.47 -44.28
N THR A 112 -8.08 -14.45 -43.43
CA THR A 112 -8.76 -15.72 -43.69
C THR A 112 -10.06 -15.78 -42.89
N LYS A 113 -10.77 -16.90 -42.92
CA LYS A 113 -12.00 -17.06 -42.15
C LYS A 113 -11.77 -17.07 -40.64
N THR A 114 -10.55 -17.37 -40.18
CA THR A 114 -10.20 -17.57 -38.77
C THR A 114 -9.01 -16.74 -38.29
N ASP A 115 -8.17 -16.29 -39.23
CA ASP A 115 -6.88 -15.72 -38.91
C ASP A 115 -6.64 -14.40 -39.64
N VAL A 116 -5.95 -13.48 -39.00
CA VAL A 116 -5.39 -12.24 -39.55
C VAL A 116 -3.88 -12.34 -39.48
N ILE A 117 -3.19 -12.30 -40.61
CA ILE A 117 -1.73 -12.33 -40.67
C ILE A 117 -1.25 -10.95 -41.14
N VAL A 118 -0.49 -10.28 -40.29
CA VAL A 118 0.13 -8.98 -40.60
C VAL A 118 1.62 -9.21 -40.82
N THR A 119 2.05 -9.03 -42.06
CA THR A 119 3.48 -9.12 -42.43
C THR A 119 4.04 -7.71 -42.53
N ILE A 120 5.09 -7.42 -41.77
CA ILE A 120 5.72 -6.10 -41.66
C ILE A 120 7.15 -6.19 -42.16
N LYS A 121 7.54 -5.24 -43.02
CA LYS A 121 8.92 -4.98 -43.38
C LYS A 121 9.29 -3.62 -42.80
N GLU A 122 10.20 -3.58 -41.82
CA GLU A 122 10.49 -2.39 -41.00
C GLU A 122 11.13 -1.27 -41.85
N ASP A 123 11.98 -1.61 -42.80
CA ASP A 123 12.81 -0.68 -43.57
C ASP A 123 13.75 0.16 -42.66
N GLU A 124 14.35 1.26 -43.17
CA GLU A 124 15.29 2.05 -42.42
C GLU A 124 14.56 3.00 -41.46
N ALA A 125 14.94 2.95 -40.16
CA ALA A 125 14.38 3.83 -39.14
C ALA A 125 15.06 5.20 -39.12
N VAL A 126 14.26 6.23 -38.87
CA VAL A 126 14.78 7.61 -38.67
C VAL A 126 15.60 7.70 -37.38
N LYS A 127 16.85 8.19 -37.49
CA LYS A 127 17.79 8.34 -36.37
C LYS A 127 17.96 9.81 -35.98
N ILE A 128 18.25 10.02 -34.70
CA ILE A 128 18.46 11.36 -34.13
C ILE A 128 19.83 11.88 -34.60
N HIS A 129 19.83 12.93 -35.43
CA HIS A 129 21.04 13.60 -35.88
C HIS A 129 21.50 14.66 -34.87
N ASP A 130 20.62 15.57 -34.47
CA ASP A 130 20.96 16.62 -33.51
C ASP A 130 19.87 16.88 -32.47
N ILE A 131 20.30 17.37 -31.28
CA ILE A 131 19.40 17.74 -30.18
C ILE A 131 19.83 19.13 -29.70
N ASN A 132 19.00 20.13 -29.97
CA ASN A 132 19.22 21.52 -29.58
C ASN A 132 18.27 21.91 -28.44
N ILE A 133 18.86 22.25 -27.28
CA ILE A 133 18.12 22.68 -26.09
C ILE A 133 18.51 24.15 -25.80
N THR A 134 17.53 25.04 -25.84
CA THR A 134 17.68 26.44 -25.44
C THR A 134 16.69 26.68 -24.29
N SER A 135 17.19 26.82 -23.07
CA SER A 135 16.35 26.89 -21.88
C SER A 135 16.98 27.74 -20.79
N ASP A 136 16.13 28.47 -20.04
CA ASP A 136 16.49 29.19 -18.81
C ASP A 136 16.21 28.37 -17.54
N TYR A 137 15.86 27.08 -17.70
CA TYR A 137 15.70 26.06 -16.66
C TYR A 137 16.36 24.76 -17.14
N ASP A 138 17.06 24.06 -16.27
CA ASP A 138 17.75 22.83 -16.67
C ASP A 138 16.75 21.70 -16.91
N ILE A 139 16.62 21.26 -18.17
CA ILE A 139 15.79 20.15 -18.62
C ILE A 139 16.62 19.00 -19.21
N SER A 140 17.93 19.02 -19.05
CA SER A 140 18.83 18.04 -19.66
C SER A 140 18.53 16.61 -19.22
N GLU A 141 18.17 16.40 -17.95
CA GLU A 141 17.80 15.08 -17.43
C GLU A 141 16.45 14.58 -17.95
N LEU A 142 15.55 15.50 -18.31
CA LEU A 142 14.23 15.15 -18.86
C LEU A 142 14.34 14.75 -20.33
N VAL A 143 15.27 15.32 -21.09
CA VAL A 143 15.48 15.03 -22.50
C VAL A 143 16.38 13.80 -22.67
N THR A 144 15.79 12.63 -22.51
CA THR A 144 16.48 11.33 -22.50
C THR A 144 16.82 10.78 -23.90
N PHE A 145 16.76 11.60 -24.96
CA PHE A 145 17.20 11.23 -26.28
C PHE A 145 18.73 11.23 -26.41
N GLN A 146 19.25 10.40 -27.34
CA GLN A 146 20.67 10.30 -27.62
C GLN A 146 20.89 10.32 -29.14
N LYS A 147 21.91 11.04 -29.62
CA LYS A 147 22.29 11.07 -31.04
C LYS A 147 22.59 9.66 -31.56
N GLY A 148 22.20 9.39 -32.79
CA GLY A 148 22.38 8.11 -33.45
C GLY A 148 21.37 7.00 -33.06
N LYS A 149 20.51 7.23 -32.07
CA LYS A 149 19.43 6.29 -31.70
C LYS A 149 18.20 6.55 -32.52
N ILE A 150 17.36 5.52 -32.64
CA ILE A 150 16.06 5.60 -33.37
C ILE A 150 15.17 6.64 -32.70
N PHE A 151 14.53 7.47 -33.51
CA PHE A 151 13.55 8.44 -33.08
C PHE A 151 12.19 7.79 -32.87
N ALA A 152 11.60 7.96 -31.71
CA ALA A 152 10.21 7.58 -31.46
C ALA A 152 9.38 8.83 -31.15
N ALA A 153 8.40 9.14 -31.99
CA ALA A 153 7.52 10.31 -31.82
C ALA A 153 6.74 10.23 -30.49
N LYS A 154 6.34 9.03 -30.08
CA LYS A 154 5.71 8.76 -28.77
C LYS A 154 6.61 9.23 -27.61
N LYS A 155 7.92 8.93 -27.68
CA LYS A 155 8.89 9.38 -26.69
C LYS A 155 9.06 10.90 -26.69
N PHE A 156 9.04 11.54 -27.88
CA PHE A 156 9.10 12.99 -28.01
C PHE A 156 7.91 13.68 -27.32
N ILE A 157 6.68 13.19 -27.56
CA ILE A 157 5.46 13.68 -26.90
C ILE A 157 5.52 13.47 -25.39
N SER A 158 6.01 12.31 -24.94
CA SER A 158 6.18 12.01 -23.51
C SER A 158 7.16 12.96 -22.84
N ILE A 159 8.31 13.25 -23.47
CA ILE A 159 9.31 14.21 -22.95
C ILE A 159 8.71 15.62 -22.83
N LYS A 160 7.99 16.05 -23.88
CA LYS A 160 7.26 17.33 -23.83
C LYS A 160 6.29 17.38 -22.67
N GLY A 161 5.54 16.30 -22.43
CA GLY A 161 4.64 16.16 -21.29
C GLY A 161 5.38 16.30 -19.93
N LYS A 162 6.52 15.61 -19.79
CA LYS A 162 7.36 15.67 -18.59
C LYS A 162 7.92 17.06 -18.31
N ILE A 163 8.36 17.78 -19.35
CA ILE A 163 8.82 19.17 -19.20
C ILE A 163 7.68 20.06 -18.69
N VAL A 164 6.46 19.93 -19.25
CA VAL A 164 5.28 20.66 -18.79
C VAL A 164 4.92 20.31 -17.35
N GLU A 165 4.95 19.04 -17.01
CA GLU A 165 4.70 18.54 -15.65
C GLU A 165 5.69 19.13 -14.65
N GLU A 166 6.98 19.13 -14.99
CA GLU A 166 8.03 19.71 -14.15
C GLU A 166 7.84 21.21 -13.95
N MET A 167 7.54 21.98 -15.02
CA MET A 167 7.25 23.41 -14.89
C MET A 167 6.07 23.69 -13.96
N MET A 168 5.01 22.91 -14.08
CA MET A 168 3.82 23.06 -13.25
C MET A 168 4.02 22.56 -11.81
N LYS A 169 4.83 21.52 -11.65
CA LYS A 169 5.25 21.01 -10.32
C LYS A 169 6.04 22.08 -9.58
N GLU A 170 6.99 22.71 -10.28
CA GLU A 170 7.85 23.76 -9.76
C GLU A 170 7.17 25.14 -9.71
N GLY A 171 5.88 25.25 -10.10
CA GLY A 171 5.09 26.47 -10.01
C GLY A 171 5.41 27.54 -11.06
N TYR A 172 6.00 27.18 -12.17
CA TYR A 172 6.18 28.07 -13.32
C TYR A 172 4.95 28.03 -14.22
N CYS A 173 3.91 28.79 -13.91
CA CYS A 173 2.62 28.71 -14.62
C CYS A 173 2.60 29.44 -15.97
N SER A 174 3.49 30.42 -16.18
CA SER A 174 3.58 31.21 -17.42
C SER A 174 4.72 30.74 -18.34
N TYR A 175 5.09 29.45 -18.25
CA TYR A 175 6.10 28.87 -19.14
C TYR A 175 5.67 28.93 -20.60
N ASP A 176 6.66 29.05 -21.48
CA ASP A 176 6.50 28.94 -22.95
C ASP A 176 7.44 27.84 -23.44
N LEU A 177 6.87 26.77 -23.99
CA LEU A 177 7.60 25.62 -24.51
C LEU A 177 7.31 25.43 -26.01
N ASP A 178 8.28 25.75 -26.87
CA ASP A 178 8.28 25.40 -28.28
C ASP A 178 9.18 24.17 -28.48
N SER A 179 8.56 23.03 -28.80
CA SER A 179 9.29 21.79 -29.08
C SER A 179 8.91 21.25 -30.45
N LYS A 180 9.93 21.01 -31.30
CA LYS A 180 9.78 20.57 -32.69
C LYS A 180 10.75 19.45 -33.02
N ALA A 181 10.29 18.51 -33.84
CA ALA A 181 11.10 17.47 -34.46
C ALA A 181 11.06 17.70 -35.96
N TYR A 182 12.18 17.95 -36.59
CA TYR A 182 12.33 18.12 -38.04
C TYR A 182 12.87 16.84 -38.63
N VAL A 183 11.99 16.08 -39.26
CA VAL A 183 12.30 14.78 -39.88
C VAL A 183 12.67 14.98 -41.34
N ASP A 184 13.85 14.51 -41.75
CA ASP A 184 14.33 14.43 -43.13
C ASP A 184 14.22 12.95 -43.56
N LEU A 185 13.22 12.62 -44.35
CA LEU A 185 12.97 11.24 -44.78
C LEU A 185 14.00 10.77 -45.82
N ASP A 186 14.57 11.68 -46.63
CA ASP A 186 15.59 11.32 -47.62
C ASP A 186 16.90 10.87 -46.99
N LYS A 187 17.20 11.43 -45.80
CA LYS A 187 18.40 11.08 -45.03
C LYS A 187 18.14 10.12 -43.88
N HIS A 188 16.88 9.80 -43.57
CA HIS A 188 16.46 9.06 -42.39
C HIS A 188 17.01 9.68 -41.08
N GLU A 189 16.98 11.01 -41.00
CA GLU A 189 17.49 11.78 -39.87
C GLU A 189 16.44 12.70 -39.27
N VAL A 190 16.57 13.03 -37.97
CA VAL A 190 15.72 14.00 -37.29
C VAL A 190 16.55 14.95 -36.44
N ASP A 191 16.24 16.25 -36.52
CA ASP A 191 16.75 17.28 -35.63
C ASP A 191 15.68 17.65 -34.61
N LEU A 192 16.02 17.52 -33.31
CA LEU A 192 15.14 17.85 -32.21
C LEU A 192 15.47 19.23 -31.65
N LYS A 193 14.43 20.07 -31.49
CA LYS A 193 14.57 21.41 -30.94
C LYS A 193 13.63 21.58 -29.74
N TYR A 194 14.19 21.99 -28.62
CA TYR A 194 13.47 22.35 -27.40
C TYR A 194 13.82 23.80 -27.03
N VAL A 195 12.83 24.68 -27.02
CA VAL A 195 12.99 26.07 -26.55
C VAL A 195 12.05 26.25 -25.39
N LEU A 196 12.59 26.43 -24.20
CA LEU A 196 11.82 26.63 -22.97
C LEU A 196 12.16 28.00 -22.36
N LYS A 197 11.12 28.76 -22.04
CA LYS A 197 11.16 29.91 -21.14
C LYS A 197 10.29 29.60 -19.94
N LYS A 198 10.90 29.46 -18.76
CA LYS A 198 10.17 29.08 -17.53
C LYS A 198 9.11 30.09 -17.09
N GLY A 199 9.27 31.36 -17.45
CA GLY A 199 8.33 32.41 -17.07
C GLY A 199 8.33 32.72 -15.57
N GLY A 200 7.24 33.33 -15.10
CA GLY A 200 7.04 33.72 -13.70
C GLY A 200 6.51 32.58 -12.82
N VAL A 201 6.84 32.64 -11.53
CA VAL A 201 6.26 31.77 -10.50
C VAL A 201 4.86 32.25 -10.16
N CYS A 202 3.93 31.32 -9.97
CA CYS A 202 2.59 31.59 -9.49
C CYS A 202 2.36 31.02 -8.08
N THR A 203 1.33 31.53 -7.41
CA THR A 203 0.92 31.12 -6.08
C THR A 203 -0.51 30.58 -6.09
N PHE A 204 -0.86 29.77 -5.12
CA PHE A 204 -2.23 29.37 -4.88
C PHE A 204 -3.08 30.59 -4.46
N GLY A 205 -4.25 30.70 -5.07
CA GLY A 205 -5.27 31.70 -4.72
C GLY A 205 -6.32 31.11 -3.77
N LYS A 206 -7.48 31.74 -3.76
CA LYS A 206 -8.62 31.35 -2.94
C LYS A 206 -9.06 29.92 -3.27
N ILE A 207 -9.34 29.14 -2.22
CA ILE A 207 -9.89 27.80 -2.33
C ILE A 207 -11.40 27.88 -2.12
N SER A 208 -12.19 27.32 -3.04
CA SER A 208 -13.64 27.20 -2.94
C SER A 208 -14.07 25.73 -2.92
N VAL A 209 -15.12 25.43 -2.15
CA VAL A 209 -15.70 24.08 -2.03
C VAL A 209 -17.15 24.14 -2.50
N LYS A 210 -17.59 23.15 -3.29
CA LYS A 210 -18.96 23.04 -3.81
C LYS A 210 -19.40 21.57 -3.92
N GLY A 211 -20.70 21.32 -3.83
CA GLY A 211 -21.32 20.03 -4.20
C GLY A 211 -21.48 19.04 -3.06
N THR A 212 -21.36 19.48 -1.80
CA THR A 212 -21.69 18.68 -0.63
C THR A 212 -22.62 19.48 0.31
N ASP A 213 -23.63 18.79 0.85
CA ASP A 213 -24.54 19.33 1.86
C ASP A 213 -24.36 18.61 3.21
N THR A 214 -23.63 17.50 3.23
CA THR A 214 -23.46 16.65 4.40
C THR A 214 -22.08 16.76 5.06
N VAL A 215 -21.11 17.38 4.38
CA VAL A 215 -19.74 17.55 4.86
C VAL A 215 -19.39 19.03 4.91
N ARG A 216 -18.96 19.53 6.07
CA ARG A 216 -18.57 20.93 6.25
C ARG A 216 -17.32 21.25 5.42
N ASP A 217 -17.24 22.48 4.91
CA ASP A 217 -16.11 22.96 4.12
C ASP A 217 -14.77 22.79 4.84
N GLU A 218 -14.74 22.99 6.18
CA GLU A 218 -13.52 22.80 6.98
C GLU A 218 -12.96 21.37 6.90
N VAL A 219 -13.84 20.37 6.81
CA VAL A 219 -13.42 18.97 6.66
C VAL A 219 -12.80 18.74 5.29
N VAL A 220 -13.38 19.33 4.23
CA VAL A 220 -12.81 19.27 2.88
C VAL A 220 -11.47 20.01 2.85
N ILE A 221 -11.42 21.26 3.35
CA ILE A 221 -10.21 22.09 3.38
C ILE A 221 -9.09 21.44 4.20
N SER A 222 -9.42 20.68 5.25
CA SER A 222 -8.43 19.95 6.07
C SER A 222 -7.59 18.95 5.26
N ARG A 223 -8.07 18.51 4.11
CA ARG A 223 -7.38 17.57 3.21
C ARG A 223 -6.64 18.28 2.07
N VAL A 224 -6.79 19.59 1.93
CA VAL A 224 -6.15 20.34 0.87
C VAL A 224 -4.71 20.68 1.26
N ARG A 225 -3.76 20.25 0.46
CA ARG A 225 -2.33 20.50 0.66
C ARG A 225 -1.90 21.87 0.12
N ALA A 226 -2.70 22.44 -0.79
CA ALA A 226 -2.53 23.80 -1.27
C ALA A 226 -2.96 24.81 -0.19
N ARG A 227 -2.18 25.87 0.01
CA ARG A 227 -2.55 27.00 0.90
C ARG A 227 -2.45 28.30 0.14
N GLU A 228 -3.40 29.21 0.33
CA GLU A 228 -3.39 30.53 -0.29
C GLU A 228 -2.06 31.26 -0.05
N GLY A 229 -1.50 31.85 -1.11
CA GLY A 229 -0.21 32.54 -1.09
C GLY A 229 1.04 31.64 -1.17
N GLN A 230 0.92 30.34 -1.00
CA GLN A 230 2.06 29.41 -1.22
C GLN A 230 2.32 29.25 -2.72
N ARG A 231 3.57 28.95 -3.05
CA ARG A 231 3.99 28.61 -4.42
C ARG A 231 3.13 27.49 -4.98
N PHE A 232 2.60 27.67 -6.18
CA PHE A 232 1.77 26.67 -6.87
C PHE A 232 2.58 25.40 -7.15
N SER A 233 1.93 24.26 -7.07
CA SER A 233 2.49 22.95 -7.43
C SER A 233 1.36 22.00 -7.80
N THR A 234 1.47 21.35 -8.97
CA THR A 234 0.53 20.29 -9.38
C THR A 234 0.64 19.04 -8.49
N GLU A 235 1.79 18.79 -7.90
CA GLU A 235 1.99 17.71 -6.93
C GLU A 235 1.06 17.91 -5.72
N ARG A 236 1.03 19.13 -5.12
CA ARG A 236 0.09 19.45 -4.03
C ARG A 236 -1.38 19.36 -4.43
N ILE A 237 -1.70 19.62 -5.70
CA ILE A 237 -3.06 19.42 -6.23
C ILE A 237 -3.40 17.92 -6.23
N GLN A 238 -2.47 17.08 -6.72
CA GLN A 238 -2.66 15.61 -6.72
C GLN A 238 -2.77 15.06 -5.31
N GLU A 239 -1.89 15.47 -4.39
CA GLU A 239 -1.96 15.10 -2.98
C GLU A 239 -3.28 15.51 -2.32
N SER A 240 -3.80 16.70 -2.67
CA SER A 240 -5.10 17.15 -2.19
C SER A 240 -6.24 16.26 -2.72
N TYR A 241 -6.17 15.91 -4.01
CA TYR A 241 -7.13 14.99 -4.61
C TYR A 241 -7.09 13.63 -3.91
N ASP A 242 -5.91 13.05 -3.71
CA ASP A 242 -5.73 11.74 -3.06
C ASP A 242 -6.20 11.76 -1.60
N ALA A 243 -5.89 12.82 -0.86
CA ALA A 243 -6.33 12.99 0.53
C ALA A 243 -7.86 13.16 0.65
N LEU A 244 -8.49 13.87 -0.27
CA LEU A 244 -9.95 14.01 -0.34
C LEU A 244 -10.62 12.70 -0.71
N TYR A 245 -10.07 11.98 -1.70
CA TYR A 245 -10.57 10.68 -2.11
C TYR A 245 -10.45 9.64 -0.99
N ALA A 246 -9.37 9.69 -0.20
CA ALA A 246 -9.14 8.82 0.95
C ALA A 246 -10.12 9.03 2.12
N LEU A 247 -10.82 10.19 2.18
CA LEU A 247 -11.93 10.38 3.13
C LEU A 247 -13.05 9.37 2.90
N ASP A 248 -13.19 8.91 1.64
CA ASP A 248 -14.18 7.88 1.28
C ASP A 248 -15.64 8.31 1.53
N ALA A 249 -15.87 9.63 1.55
CA ALA A 249 -17.16 10.27 1.79
C ALA A 249 -17.82 10.80 0.51
N PHE A 250 -17.11 10.71 -0.61
CA PHE A 250 -17.53 11.26 -1.89
C PHE A 250 -17.50 10.20 -2.99
N ASP A 251 -18.51 10.21 -3.88
CA ASP A 251 -18.53 9.41 -5.12
C ASP A 251 -17.65 10.07 -6.19
N THR A 252 -17.53 11.41 -6.17
CA THR A 252 -16.70 12.17 -7.09
C THR A 252 -15.93 13.25 -6.35
N VAL A 253 -14.65 13.38 -6.70
CA VAL A 253 -13.78 14.46 -6.27
C VAL A 253 -13.14 15.06 -7.52
N ALA A 254 -13.20 16.37 -7.67
CA ALA A 254 -12.50 17.10 -8.73
C ALA A 254 -11.84 18.34 -8.14
N VAL A 255 -10.52 18.43 -8.28
CA VAL A 255 -9.74 19.61 -7.90
C VAL A 255 -9.38 20.33 -9.19
N LYS A 256 -10.01 21.46 -9.44
CA LYS A 256 -9.89 22.23 -10.68
C LYS A 256 -9.11 23.51 -10.44
N TYR A 257 -8.30 23.88 -11.42
CA TYR A 257 -7.60 25.15 -11.44
C TYR A 257 -7.57 25.71 -12.87
N ASP A 258 -7.61 27.06 -12.99
CA ASP A 258 -7.54 27.73 -14.28
C ASP A 258 -6.12 28.30 -14.50
N ARG A 259 -5.48 27.92 -15.60
CA ARG A 259 -4.14 28.40 -15.99
C ARG A 259 -4.12 29.84 -16.55
N LYS A 260 -5.29 30.46 -16.74
CA LYS A 260 -5.38 31.84 -17.28
C LYS A 260 -4.97 32.92 -16.29
N PHE A 261 -4.78 32.56 -15.00
CA PHE A 261 -4.35 33.49 -13.97
C PHE A 261 -2.82 33.47 -13.85
N TYR A 262 -2.16 34.49 -14.37
CA TYR A 262 -0.71 34.57 -14.52
C TYR A 262 0.10 34.50 -13.22
N ASN A 263 -0.43 34.98 -12.09
CA ASN A 263 0.34 35.03 -10.83
C ASN A 263 -0.35 34.37 -9.65
N VAL A 264 -1.66 34.25 -9.64
CA VAL A 264 -2.46 33.67 -8.56
C VAL A 264 -3.47 32.69 -9.15
N VAL A 265 -3.41 31.41 -8.75
CA VAL A 265 -4.22 30.33 -9.29
C VAL A 265 -5.30 29.94 -8.27
N PRO A 266 -6.56 30.31 -8.48
CA PRO A 266 -7.66 29.88 -7.62
C PRO A 266 -7.91 28.38 -7.80
N ILE A 267 -8.35 27.74 -6.72
CA ILE A 267 -8.65 26.30 -6.68
C ILE A 267 -10.14 26.09 -6.41
N ASP A 268 -10.79 25.40 -7.31
CA ASP A 268 -12.19 25.00 -7.17
C ASP A 268 -12.27 23.49 -6.89
N ILE A 269 -12.76 23.14 -5.70
CA ILE A 269 -12.99 21.77 -5.28
C ILE A 269 -14.47 21.47 -5.49
N ALA A 270 -14.75 20.54 -6.38
CA ALA A 270 -16.10 20.03 -6.60
C ALA A 270 -16.16 18.57 -6.13
N VAL A 271 -17.07 18.30 -5.21
CA VAL A 271 -17.28 16.96 -4.65
C VAL A 271 -18.76 16.58 -4.82
N SER A 272 -19.06 15.29 -4.76
CA SER A 272 -20.44 14.81 -4.65
C SER A 272 -20.51 13.75 -3.56
N ASP A 273 -21.48 13.90 -2.67
CA ASP A 273 -21.63 13.01 -1.52
C ASP A 273 -21.86 11.57 -1.94
N VAL A 274 -21.34 10.62 -1.13
CA VAL A 274 -21.48 9.18 -1.39
C VAL A 274 -22.95 8.76 -1.42
N THR A 275 -23.38 8.13 -2.51
CA THR A 275 -24.76 7.65 -2.71
C THR A 275 -24.98 6.23 -2.14
N LYS A 276 -23.92 5.40 -2.15
CA LYS A 276 -23.92 4.03 -1.61
C LYS A 276 -22.98 3.96 -0.40
N PRO A 277 -23.45 4.33 0.80
CA PRO A 277 -22.56 4.50 1.94
C PRO A 277 -22.17 3.19 2.65
N TRP A 278 -22.79 2.07 2.34
CA TRP A 278 -22.47 0.78 2.95
C TRP A 278 -21.54 -0.04 2.09
N TYR A 279 -20.45 -0.52 2.71
CA TYR A 279 -19.49 -1.44 2.10
C TYR A 279 -19.33 -2.68 2.96
N PHE A 280 -19.28 -3.83 2.30
CA PHE A 280 -19.07 -5.13 2.90
C PHE A 280 -17.83 -5.73 2.26
N LEU A 281 -16.83 -6.00 3.07
CA LEU A 281 -15.59 -6.62 2.64
C LEU A 281 -15.46 -7.96 3.32
N GLY A 282 -15.11 -9.00 2.56
CA GLY A 282 -14.80 -10.32 3.07
C GLY A 282 -13.43 -10.75 2.54
N GLY A 283 -12.67 -11.43 3.38
CA GLY A 283 -11.36 -11.93 3.00
C GLY A 283 -11.06 -13.27 3.67
N VAL A 284 -10.33 -14.11 2.94
CA VAL A 284 -9.72 -15.32 3.47
C VAL A 284 -8.23 -15.25 3.23
N GLY A 285 -7.44 -15.77 4.12
CA GLY A 285 -5.99 -15.74 4.00
C GLY A 285 -5.34 -16.85 4.80
N TYR A 286 -4.07 -17.06 4.54
CA TYR A 286 -3.21 -17.93 5.30
C TYR A 286 -1.82 -17.29 5.42
N ASP A 287 -1.30 -17.27 6.61
CA ASP A 287 0.11 -17.01 6.88
C ASP A 287 0.59 -17.88 8.05
N THR A 288 1.90 -18.02 8.19
CA THR A 288 2.47 -18.88 9.22
C THR A 288 2.40 -18.32 10.63
N ASN A 289 2.10 -17.03 10.78
CA ASN A 289 1.98 -16.41 12.10
C ASN A 289 0.66 -16.77 12.78
N VAL A 290 -0.45 -16.61 12.06
CA VAL A 290 -1.80 -16.78 12.63
C VAL A 290 -2.58 -17.94 12.01
N GLY A 291 -2.01 -18.65 11.02
CA GLY A 291 -2.65 -19.75 10.30
C GLY A 291 -3.73 -19.28 9.34
N ALA A 292 -4.73 -20.13 9.11
CA ALA A 292 -5.88 -19.79 8.29
C ALA A 292 -6.70 -18.68 8.98
N ARG A 293 -7.12 -17.68 8.19
CA ARG A 293 -7.85 -16.50 8.66
C ARG A 293 -9.03 -16.19 7.78
N VAL A 294 -10.14 -15.85 8.40
CA VAL A 294 -11.33 -15.27 7.76
C VAL A 294 -11.59 -13.91 8.40
N GLN A 295 -11.84 -12.90 7.58
CA GLN A 295 -12.13 -11.55 8.05
C GLN A 295 -13.34 -10.99 7.31
N THR A 296 -14.19 -10.25 8.03
CA THR A 296 -15.30 -9.49 7.46
C THR A 296 -15.26 -8.08 8.02
N GLU A 297 -15.43 -7.09 7.15
CA GLU A 297 -15.59 -5.70 7.55
C GLU A 297 -16.90 -5.13 6.99
N ILE A 298 -17.63 -4.42 7.84
CA ILE A 298 -18.81 -3.64 7.48
C ILE A 298 -18.44 -2.17 7.70
N ILE A 299 -18.49 -1.39 6.63
CA ILE A 299 -18.11 0.02 6.66
C ILE A 299 -19.31 0.87 6.29
N ARG A 300 -19.62 1.84 7.14
CA ARG A 300 -20.59 2.92 6.86
C ARG A 300 -19.81 4.20 6.61
N LYS A 301 -19.76 4.61 5.34
CA LYS A 301 -19.14 5.87 4.90
C LYS A 301 -20.04 7.05 5.24
N ASN A 302 -19.45 8.20 5.51
CA ASN A 302 -20.14 9.45 5.86
C ASN A 302 -21.20 9.26 6.97
N PHE A 303 -20.86 8.48 8.00
CA PHE A 303 -21.74 8.15 9.12
C PHE A 303 -22.10 9.41 9.91
N MET A 304 -23.38 9.77 9.97
CA MET A 304 -23.88 11.01 10.59
C MET A 304 -23.25 12.29 10.02
N GLY A 305 -22.79 12.25 8.76
CA GLY A 305 -22.19 13.42 8.09
C GLY A 305 -20.74 13.71 8.46
N ASN A 306 -20.20 14.77 7.89
CA ASN A 306 -18.83 15.26 8.09
C ASN A 306 -17.75 14.23 7.81
N ALA A 307 -17.96 13.38 6.80
CA ALA A 307 -17.03 12.34 6.36
C ALA A 307 -16.62 11.35 7.48
N LYS A 308 -17.42 11.22 8.55
CA LYS A 308 -17.17 10.23 9.60
C LYS A 308 -17.32 8.82 9.02
N LYS A 309 -16.48 7.90 9.47
CA LYS A 309 -16.49 6.51 9.00
C LYS A 309 -16.64 5.56 10.18
N LEU A 310 -17.75 4.82 10.19
CA LEU A 310 -17.98 3.74 11.15
C LEU A 310 -17.55 2.42 10.50
N ARG A 311 -16.73 1.63 11.20
CA ARG A 311 -16.31 0.31 10.77
C ARG A 311 -16.56 -0.72 11.86
N VAL A 312 -17.14 -1.85 11.48
CA VAL A 312 -17.20 -3.06 12.30
C VAL A 312 -16.33 -4.11 11.64
N ARG A 313 -15.40 -4.68 12.37
CA ARG A 313 -14.47 -5.71 11.91
C ARG A 313 -14.64 -6.96 12.73
N LEU A 314 -14.79 -8.08 12.07
CA LEU A 314 -14.81 -9.42 12.65
C LEU A 314 -13.69 -10.23 12.01
N GLN A 315 -12.85 -10.87 12.82
CA GLN A 315 -11.78 -11.73 12.37
C GLN A 315 -11.75 -13.00 13.19
N TYR A 316 -11.51 -14.11 12.51
CA TYR A 316 -11.25 -15.40 13.11
C TYR A 316 -10.04 -16.04 12.45
N SER A 317 -9.07 -16.44 13.25
CA SER A 317 -7.89 -17.19 12.80
C SER A 317 -7.65 -18.40 13.69
N MET A 318 -6.58 -19.16 13.43
CA MET A 318 -6.27 -20.34 14.24
C MET A 318 -5.91 -19.99 15.68
N ILE A 319 -5.38 -18.77 15.93
CA ILE A 319 -4.92 -18.33 17.25
C ILE A 319 -5.62 -17.06 17.74
N GLU A 320 -6.43 -16.39 16.91
CA GLU A 320 -7.01 -15.09 17.28
C GLU A 320 -8.47 -15.00 16.85
N GLN A 321 -9.30 -14.49 17.75
CA GLN A 321 -10.66 -14.03 17.49
C GLN A 321 -10.74 -12.55 17.81
N LEU A 322 -11.30 -11.73 16.91
CA LEU A 322 -11.41 -10.29 17.06
C LEU A 322 -12.81 -9.82 16.65
N ALA A 323 -13.40 -8.97 17.49
CA ALA A 323 -14.57 -8.16 17.14
C ALA A 323 -14.30 -6.73 17.56
N GLU A 324 -14.25 -5.80 16.60
CA GLU A 324 -13.90 -4.39 16.82
C GLU A 324 -14.92 -3.48 16.13
N VAL A 325 -15.33 -2.43 16.81
CA VAL A 325 -16.04 -1.28 16.24
C VAL A 325 -15.13 -0.07 16.32
N SER A 326 -15.02 0.69 15.23
CA SER A 326 -14.21 1.90 15.19
C SER A 326 -14.94 3.05 14.49
N LEU A 327 -14.72 4.25 15.00
CA LEU A 327 -15.24 5.51 14.46
C LEU A 327 -14.07 6.44 14.15
N PHE A 328 -13.94 6.81 12.89
CA PHE A 328 -13.06 7.85 12.41
C PHE A 328 -13.84 9.15 12.28
N THR A 329 -13.34 10.23 12.87
CA THR A 329 -13.91 11.58 12.78
C THR A 329 -12.84 12.54 12.27
N PRO A 330 -12.89 12.94 10.99
CA PRO A 330 -11.88 13.83 10.40
C PRO A 330 -12.05 15.26 10.92
N ALA A 331 -10.92 15.96 11.01
CA ALA A 331 -10.85 17.39 11.35
C ALA A 331 -11.67 17.76 12.59
N LEU A 332 -11.54 16.98 13.67
CA LEU A 332 -12.22 17.26 14.94
C LEU A 332 -11.78 18.59 15.52
N PHE A 333 -10.47 18.88 15.47
CA PHE A 333 -9.88 20.16 15.89
C PHE A 333 -9.05 20.73 14.76
N GLY A 334 -9.16 22.06 14.55
CA GLY A 334 -8.33 22.83 13.63
C GLY A 334 -7.65 23.99 14.36
N PHE A 335 -6.34 24.14 14.15
CA PHE A 335 -5.57 25.25 14.69
C PHE A 335 -4.50 25.70 13.69
N SER A 336 -4.52 26.98 13.34
CA SER A 336 -3.51 27.57 12.44
C SER A 336 -3.29 26.82 11.12
N GLY A 337 -4.37 26.25 10.54
CA GLY A 337 -4.31 25.46 9.30
C GLY A 337 -3.82 24.01 9.46
N TYR A 338 -3.60 23.55 10.70
CA TYR A 338 -3.39 22.14 11.02
C TYR A 338 -4.68 21.55 11.57
N TYR A 339 -4.96 20.31 11.22
CA TYR A 339 -6.18 19.60 11.63
C TYR A 339 -5.83 18.28 12.27
N LEU A 340 -6.53 17.97 13.37
CA LEU A 340 -6.41 16.71 14.08
C LEU A 340 -7.67 15.86 13.86
N ASP A 341 -7.45 14.63 13.47
CA ASP A 341 -8.50 13.62 13.35
C ASP A 341 -8.67 12.89 14.69
N LEU A 342 -9.89 12.46 14.99
CA LEU A 342 -10.15 11.57 16.12
C LEU A 342 -10.41 10.16 15.63
N PHE A 343 -9.69 9.21 16.20
CA PHE A 343 -9.95 7.79 16.10
C PHE A 343 -10.45 7.28 17.44
N SER A 344 -11.60 6.59 17.41
CA SER A 344 -12.14 5.89 18.58
C SER A 344 -12.42 4.46 18.21
N LYS A 345 -12.07 3.51 19.07
CA LYS A 345 -12.37 2.10 18.86
C LYS A 345 -12.63 1.38 20.17
N ALA A 346 -13.46 0.36 20.10
CA ALA A 346 -13.68 -0.58 21.18
C ALA A 346 -13.84 -1.99 20.59
N GLY A 347 -13.42 -2.98 21.33
CA GLY A 347 -13.45 -4.34 20.81
C GLY A 347 -13.18 -5.39 21.87
N TYR A 348 -13.37 -6.63 21.43
CA TYR A 348 -13.00 -7.84 22.13
C TYR A 348 -11.98 -8.61 21.29
N SER A 349 -10.93 -9.11 21.91
CA SER A 349 -10.01 -10.05 21.30
C SER A 349 -9.74 -11.22 22.21
N ASN A 350 -9.56 -12.39 21.62
CA ASN A 350 -9.10 -13.59 22.28
C ASN A 350 -7.90 -14.10 21.49
N LEU A 351 -6.72 -14.12 22.12
CA LEU A 351 -5.45 -14.44 21.47
C LEU A 351 -4.74 -15.55 22.25
N GLU A 352 -4.39 -16.64 21.53
CA GLU A 352 -3.61 -17.74 22.06
C GLU A 352 -2.11 -17.44 21.97
N TYR A 353 -1.45 -17.51 23.11
CA TYR A 353 0.01 -17.50 23.27
C TYR A 353 0.50 -18.92 23.58
N THR A 354 1.82 -19.14 23.58
CA THR A 354 2.39 -20.41 23.99
C THR A 354 2.25 -20.59 25.49
N GLY A 355 1.25 -21.34 25.91
CA GLY A 355 0.97 -21.70 27.30
C GLY A 355 -0.25 -21.01 27.89
N PHE A 356 -0.67 -19.86 27.39
CA PHE A 356 -1.80 -19.15 27.94
C PHE A 356 -2.69 -18.50 26.86
N MET A 357 -3.91 -18.20 27.27
CA MET A 357 -4.90 -17.46 26.49
C MET A 357 -5.05 -16.05 27.07
N GLU A 358 -5.06 -15.04 26.22
CA GLU A 358 -5.47 -13.67 26.57
C GLU A 358 -6.88 -13.39 26.06
N GLU A 359 -7.81 -13.10 26.95
CA GLU A 359 -9.09 -12.49 26.62
C GLU A 359 -9.04 -11.00 26.98
N LYS A 360 -9.34 -10.13 26.01
CA LYS A 360 -9.22 -8.69 26.21
C LYS A 360 -10.44 -7.94 25.71
N LEU A 361 -11.04 -7.14 26.59
CA LEU A 361 -11.98 -6.09 26.24
C LEU A 361 -11.28 -4.74 26.31
N TYR A 362 -11.36 -3.95 25.25
CA TYR A 362 -10.64 -2.68 25.19
C TYR A 362 -11.47 -1.54 24.61
N ALA A 363 -11.13 -0.32 25.02
CA ALA A 363 -11.58 0.92 24.43
C ALA A 363 -10.41 1.89 24.30
N GLN A 364 -10.31 2.57 23.17
CA GLN A 364 -9.22 3.48 22.87
C GLN A 364 -9.73 4.69 22.10
N ALA A 365 -9.21 5.88 22.44
CA ALA A 365 -9.44 7.09 21.67
C ALA A 365 -8.15 7.89 21.55
N PHE A 366 -7.85 8.40 20.36
CA PHE A 366 -6.64 9.18 20.11
C PHE A 366 -6.84 10.22 19.02
N LEU A 367 -6.15 11.33 19.17
CA LEU A 367 -6.00 12.35 18.16
C LEU A 367 -4.82 12.00 17.25
N ALA A 368 -5.02 12.16 15.95
CA ALA A 368 -4.01 11.90 14.94
C ALA A 368 -3.77 13.15 14.09
N TYR A 369 -2.51 13.46 13.87
CA TYR A 369 -2.05 14.34 12.80
C TYR A 369 -1.32 13.50 11.76
N THR A 370 -1.71 13.61 10.51
CA THR A 370 -1.10 12.84 9.42
C THR A 370 -0.83 13.77 8.24
N ASN A 371 0.41 13.75 7.77
CA ASN A 371 0.78 14.28 6.46
C ASN A 371 1.40 13.14 5.62
N GLU A 372 2.11 13.44 4.55
CA GLU A 372 2.66 12.45 3.61
C GLU A 372 3.59 11.44 4.28
N GLU A 373 4.52 11.93 5.10
CA GLU A 373 5.58 11.14 5.72
C GLU A 373 5.41 10.98 7.24
N LEU A 374 4.75 11.94 7.89
CA LEU A 374 4.67 12.02 9.36
C LEU A 374 3.27 11.68 9.86
N GLU A 375 3.19 10.77 10.83
CA GLU A 375 2.00 10.44 11.61
C GLU A 375 2.30 10.62 13.09
N LEU A 376 1.50 11.46 13.77
CA LEU A 376 1.57 11.70 15.20
C LEU A 376 0.25 11.29 15.84
N ASN A 377 0.29 10.38 16.77
CA ASN A 377 -0.89 9.91 17.51
C ASN A 377 -0.68 10.13 19.00
N ALA A 378 -1.68 10.67 19.68
CA ALA A 378 -1.70 10.79 21.13
C ALA A 378 -3.10 10.49 21.67
N GLY A 379 -3.21 9.64 22.68
CA GLY A 379 -4.50 9.20 23.16
C GLY A 379 -4.48 8.49 24.49
N PHE A 380 -5.60 7.84 24.76
CA PHE A 380 -5.84 7.11 25.99
C PHE A 380 -6.51 5.77 25.67
N ALA A 381 -6.14 4.74 26.43
CA ALA A 381 -6.67 3.40 26.32
C ALA A 381 -7.09 2.85 27.68
N LEU A 382 -8.13 2.03 27.64
CA LEU A 382 -8.62 1.20 28.74
C LEU A 382 -8.64 -0.24 28.26
N GLU A 383 -8.09 -1.16 29.05
CA GLU A 383 -8.08 -2.59 28.74
C GLU A 383 -8.47 -3.39 29.98
N ASN A 384 -9.38 -4.33 29.80
CA ASN A 384 -9.66 -5.39 30.77
C ASN A 384 -9.15 -6.69 30.18
N ILE A 385 -8.10 -7.26 30.75
CA ILE A 385 -7.36 -8.42 30.25
C ILE A 385 -7.52 -9.55 31.23
N ASP A 386 -7.94 -10.73 30.75
CA ASP A 386 -7.92 -11.97 31.51
C ASP A 386 -6.90 -12.94 30.91
N ILE A 387 -5.96 -13.39 31.74
CA ILE A 387 -4.91 -14.36 31.37
C ILE A 387 -5.25 -15.69 32.00
N SER A 388 -5.47 -16.71 31.19
CA SER A 388 -5.79 -18.07 31.64
C SER A 388 -4.86 -19.13 31.02
N PRO A 389 -4.52 -20.20 31.78
CA PRO A 389 -3.62 -21.24 31.28
C PRO A 389 -4.32 -22.15 30.26
N LEU A 390 -3.58 -22.61 29.24
CA LEU A 390 -4.04 -23.62 28.30
C LEU A 390 -4.01 -25.02 28.92
N ASP A 391 -4.98 -25.88 28.57
CA ASP A 391 -5.17 -27.20 29.19
C ASP A 391 -4.04 -28.21 28.90
N ASN A 392 -3.30 -28.04 27.80
CA ASN A 392 -2.22 -28.93 27.35
C ASN A 392 -0.86 -28.61 27.99
N TYR A 393 -0.81 -27.63 28.90
CA TYR A 393 0.40 -27.23 29.61
C TYR A 393 0.35 -27.61 31.10
N ASP A 394 1.52 -27.66 31.75
CA ASP A 394 1.62 -27.88 33.18
C ASP A 394 1.18 -26.60 33.92
N LYS A 395 -0.07 -26.60 34.37
CA LYS A 395 -0.71 -25.41 34.97
C LYS A 395 0.02 -24.93 36.22
N GLU A 396 0.57 -25.84 37.05
CA GLU A 396 1.26 -25.46 38.29
C GLU A 396 2.55 -24.71 37.99
N LYS A 397 3.35 -25.22 37.06
CA LYS A 397 4.60 -24.53 36.65
C LYS A 397 4.35 -23.26 35.87
N LEU A 398 3.31 -23.26 35.01
CA LEU A 398 2.93 -22.10 34.24
C LEU A 398 2.50 -20.93 35.15
N THR A 399 1.71 -21.20 36.19
CA THR A 399 1.27 -20.17 37.16
C THR A 399 2.39 -19.68 38.09
N GLN A 400 3.51 -20.40 38.18
CA GLN A 400 4.70 -19.91 38.86
C GLN A 400 5.53 -18.95 37.99
N ALA A 401 5.49 -19.08 36.68
CA ALA A 401 6.26 -18.26 35.74
C ALA A 401 5.46 -17.07 35.19
N ILE A 402 4.15 -17.23 35.04
CA ILE A 402 3.27 -16.24 34.39
C ILE A 402 2.14 -15.87 35.34
N LYS A 403 1.94 -14.57 35.56
CA LYS A 403 0.81 -14.08 36.35
C LYS A 403 -0.50 -14.32 35.62
N MET A 404 -1.35 -15.14 36.17
CA MET A 404 -2.71 -15.42 35.71
C MET A 404 -3.72 -14.50 36.39
N GLY A 405 -4.90 -14.35 35.76
CA GLY A 405 -6.02 -13.60 36.31
C GLY A 405 -6.36 -12.35 35.51
N THR A 406 -7.17 -11.50 36.12
CA THR A 406 -7.75 -10.33 35.44
C THR A 406 -6.98 -9.07 35.81
N PHE A 407 -6.64 -8.27 34.79
CA PHE A 407 -5.93 -6.99 34.91
C PHE A 407 -6.79 -5.90 34.27
N PHE A 408 -6.98 -4.81 34.98
CA PHE A 408 -7.54 -3.59 34.40
C PHE A 408 -6.44 -2.55 34.22
N LEU A 409 -6.21 -2.13 32.97
CA LEU A 409 -5.19 -1.16 32.61
C LEU A 409 -5.81 0.11 32.05
N ALA A 410 -5.29 1.24 32.51
CA ALA A 410 -5.62 2.57 32.00
C ALA A 410 -4.33 3.30 31.67
N TYR A 411 -4.15 3.76 30.43
CA TYR A 411 -2.89 4.37 30.05
C TYR A 411 -3.03 5.41 28.93
N PRO A 412 -2.41 6.59 29.07
CA PRO A 412 -2.09 7.45 27.96
C PRO A 412 -0.99 6.83 27.09
N PHE A 413 -1.03 7.11 25.80
CA PHE A 413 0.00 6.69 24.87
C PHE A 413 0.28 7.74 23.81
N VAL A 414 1.50 7.68 23.26
CA VAL A 414 1.92 8.45 22.10
C VAL A 414 2.58 7.52 21.09
N ARG A 415 2.42 7.84 19.80
CA ARG A 415 3.11 7.16 18.70
C ARG A 415 3.48 8.17 17.64
N ILE A 416 4.73 8.12 17.20
CA ILE A 416 5.29 8.95 16.14
C ILE A 416 5.80 8.02 15.06
N VAL A 417 5.44 8.27 13.82
CA VAL A 417 5.92 7.51 12.65
C VAL A 417 6.39 8.50 11.59
N TYR A 418 7.58 8.27 11.08
CA TYR A 418 8.08 8.89 9.86
C TYR A 418 8.30 7.80 8.80
N ASP A 419 7.65 7.91 7.65
CA ASP A 419 7.73 6.94 6.55
C ASP A 419 8.14 7.65 5.26
N GLY A 420 9.45 7.75 5.03
CA GLY A 420 10.06 8.33 3.82
C GLY A 420 10.45 7.27 2.78
N ARG A 421 9.77 6.13 2.74
CA ARG A 421 9.99 5.11 1.72
C ARG A 421 9.24 5.46 0.44
N ASP A 422 9.84 5.14 -0.71
CA ASP A 422 9.25 5.33 -2.04
C ASP A 422 7.97 4.51 -2.27
N SER A 423 7.81 3.38 -1.58
CA SER A 423 6.64 2.51 -1.63
C SER A 423 6.39 1.83 -0.28
N LYS A 424 5.13 1.75 0.14
CA LYS A 424 4.75 0.99 1.34
C LYS A 424 4.68 -0.52 1.10
N LEU A 425 4.42 -0.95 -0.13
CA LEU A 425 4.24 -2.38 -0.47
C LEU A 425 5.54 -3.04 -0.94
N ASN A 426 6.33 -2.35 -1.75
CA ASN A 426 7.59 -2.88 -2.30
C ASN A 426 8.63 -1.76 -2.37
N PRO A 427 9.15 -1.31 -1.21
CA PRO A 427 10.11 -0.22 -1.17
C PRO A 427 11.44 -0.63 -1.79
N LYS A 428 12.04 0.32 -2.52
CA LYS A 428 13.38 0.21 -3.10
C LYS A 428 14.36 1.20 -2.47
N TYR A 429 13.82 2.31 -1.95
CA TYR A 429 14.61 3.39 -1.32
C TYR A 429 13.86 3.97 -0.13
N GLY A 430 14.63 4.51 0.80
CA GLY A 430 14.12 5.30 1.89
C GLY A 430 14.25 4.65 3.25
N PHE A 431 13.66 5.30 4.24
CA PHE A 431 13.68 4.83 5.62
C PHE A 431 12.34 5.07 6.31
N TYR A 432 12.10 4.24 7.30
CA TYR A 432 10.95 4.30 8.18
C TYR A 432 11.44 4.35 9.61
N LEU A 433 10.87 5.22 10.43
CA LEU A 433 11.15 5.34 11.86
C LEU A 433 9.83 5.38 12.61
N ALA A 434 9.71 4.59 13.67
CA ALA A 434 8.57 4.65 14.57
C ALA A 434 9.04 4.64 16.02
N ALA A 435 8.41 5.48 16.84
CA ALA A 435 8.57 5.50 18.29
C ALA A 435 7.19 5.45 18.95
N ALA A 436 7.05 4.69 20.00
CA ALA A 436 5.84 4.61 20.79
C ALA A 436 6.17 4.59 22.29
N ALA A 437 5.30 5.19 23.09
CA ALA A 437 5.38 5.11 24.54
C ALA A 437 3.96 5.01 25.13
N GLU A 438 3.81 4.23 26.19
CA GLU A 438 2.60 4.13 27.00
C GLU A 438 2.95 4.13 28.49
N TYR A 439 2.10 4.74 29.31
CA TYR A 439 2.26 4.83 30.75
C TYR A 439 1.06 4.20 31.45
N GLY A 440 1.24 3.01 32.01
CA GLY A 440 0.23 2.36 32.85
C GLY A 440 0.04 3.12 34.15
N ILE A 441 -1.17 3.65 34.38
CA ILE A 441 -1.48 4.47 35.56
C ILE A 441 -1.76 3.56 36.73
N PRO A 442 -0.99 3.62 37.81
CA PRO A 442 -1.28 2.93 39.06
C PRO A 442 -2.37 3.71 39.83
N TYR A 443 -3.64 3.53 39.44
CA TYR A 443 -4.78 4.30 39.97
C TYR A 443 -5.23 3.86 41.36
N ASP A 444 -4.80 2.68 41.83
CA ASP A 444 -5.00 2.15 43.18
C ASP A 444 -3.83 1.25 43.61
N GLU A 445 -3.90 0.66 44.81
CA GLU A 445 -2.83 -0.18 45.37
C GLU A 445 -2.63 -1.49 44.61
N ASP A 446 -3.67 -2.01 43.98
CA ASP A 446 -3.65 -3.27 43.19
C ASP A 446 -3.41 -3.04 41.69
N ALA A 447 -3.47 -1.79 41.22
CA ALA A 447 -3.30 -1.47 39.81
C ALA A 447 -1.85 -1.64 39.33
N SER A 448 -1.68 -2.14 38.10
CA SER A 448 -0.38 -2.26 37.47
C SER A 448 0.16 -0.89 37.02
N GLY A 449 1.35 -0.54 37.48
CA GLY A 449 2.07 0.64 37.03
C GLY A 449 3.25 0.24 36.16
N TYR A 450 3.39 0.85 34.99
CA TYR A 450 4.50 0.55 34.08
C TYR A 450 4.74 1.68 33.08
N LEU A 451 5.94 1.67 32.51
CA LEU A 451 6.30 2.53 31.39
C LEU A 451 6.84 1.66 30.27
N LYS A 452 6.22 1.69 29.10
CA LYS A 452 6.61 0.89 27.96
C LYS A 452 7.03 1.77 26.80
N TYR A 453 8.19 1.47 26.20
CA TYR A 453 8.73 2.14 25.05
C TYR A 453 8.96 1.15 23.90
N GLY A 454 8.80 1.62 22.69
CA GLY A 454 9.13 0.87 21.49
C GLY A 454 9.74 1.78 20.44
N LEU A 455 10.81 1.30 19.82
CA LEU A 455 11.46 1.93 18.69
C LEU A 455 11.54 0.95 17.54
N GLU A 456 11.32 1.41 16.33
CA GLU A 456 11.51 0.64 15.11
C GLU A 456 12.13 1.53 14.04
N GLY A 457 13.21 1.05 13.42
CA GLY A 457 13.85 1.67 12.27
C GLY A 457 13.94 0.67 11.12
N ARG A 458 13.67 1.15 9.90
CA ARG A 458 13.88 0.38 8.67
C ARG A 458 14.64 1.25 7.68
N ALA A 459 15.62 0.66 7.00
CA ALA A 459 16.37 1.32 5.94
C ALA A 459 16.45 0.40 4.73
N ILE A 460 16.13 0.92 3.56
CA ILE A 460 16.12 0.15 2.31
C ILE A 460 16.86 0.94 1.23
N HIS A 461 17.74 0.25 0.51
CA HIS A 461 18.42 0.84 -0.62
C HIS A 461 18.72 -0.20 -1.71
N THR A 462 18.43 0.15 -2.96
CA THR A 462 18.71 -0.70 -4.13
C THR A 462 19.92 -0.17 -4.90
N PHE A 463 20.95 -1.01 -5.00
CA PHE A 463 22.13 -0.78 -5.80
C PHE A 463 22.03 -1.58 -7.11
N SER A 464 21.77 -0.92 -8.23
CA SER A 464 21.48 -1.60 -9.50
C SER A 464 20.28 -2.58 -9.34
N ASN A 465 20.54 -3.87 -9.21
CA ASN A 465 19.50 -4.91 -9.05
C ASN A 465 19.46 -5.51 -7.65
N LEU A 466 20.41 -5.19 -6.77
CA LEU A 466 20.48 -5.72 -5.41
C LEU A 466 19.77 -4.77 -4.44
N THR A 467 18.70 -5.22 -3.81
CA THR A 467 18.03 -4.48 -2.74
C THR A 467 18.54 -4.96 -1.38
N LEU A 468 19.09 -4.04 -0.59
CA LEU A 468 19.48 -4.29 0.80
C LEU A 468 18.45 -3.65 1.74
N ALA A 469 18.04 -4.39 2.75
CA ALA A 469 17.14 -3.92 3.79
C ALA A 469 17.68 -4.25 5.18
N ALA A 470 17.51 -3.31 6.10
CA ALA A 470 17.79 -3.48 7.52
C ALA A 470 16.56 -3.08 8.33
N VAL A 471 16.19 -3.90 9.31
CA VAL A 471 15.10 -3.64 10.26
C VAL A 471 15.66 -3.79 11.67
N ALA A 472 15.62 -2.71 12.44
CA ALA A 472 16.02 -2.71 13.85
C ALA A 472 14.81 -2.38 14.73
N LYS A 473 14.60 -3.15 15.80
CA LYS A 473 13.55 -2.93 16.80
C LYS A 473 14.17 -2.98 18.19
N ALA A 474 13.71 -2.11 19.07
CA ALA A 474 14.04 -2.15 20.48
C ALA A 474 12.79 -1.83 21.31
N GLY A 475 12.67 -2.45 22.46
CA GLY A 475 11.56 -2.22 23.35
C GLY A 475 11.95 -2.45 24.80
N ILE A 476 11.36 -1.65 25.70
CA ILE A 476 11.56 -1.74 27.13
C ILE A 476 10.20 -1.62 27.82
N VAL A 477 9.95 -2.49 28.78
CA VAL A 477 8.87 -2.36 29.77
C VAL A 477 9.52 -2.18 31.12
N ASP A 478 9.31 -1.02 31.73
CA ASP A 478 9.76 -0.72 33.09
C ASP A 478 8.57 -0.78 34.03
N GLN A 479 8.53 -1.84 34.82
CA GLN A 479 7.44 -2.11 35.76
C GLN A 479 7.69 -1.34 37.05
N THR A 480 6.76 -0.45 37.39
CA THR A 480 6.92 0.47 38.55
C THR A 480 6.08 0.05 39.73
N GLN A 481 4.96 -0.61 39.51
CA GLN A 481 4.06 -1.07 40.58
C GLN A 481 3.30 -2.30 40.12
N ASN A 482 3.23 -3.31 40.98
CA ASN A 482 2.56 -4.60 40.75
C ASN A 482 2.95 -5.29 39.41
N GLU A 483 2.53 -6.50 39.25
CA GLU A 483 2.75 -7.25 38.03
C GLU A 483 1.80 -6.78 36.93
N ILE A 484 2.29 -6.81 35.69
CA ILE A 484 1.54 -6.49 34.47
C ILE A 484 1.14 -7.79 33.77
N PRO A 485 0.07 -7.78 32.95
CA PRO A 485 -0.28 -8.96 32.17
C PRO A 485 0.86 -9.34 31.22
N GLU A 486 1.12 -10.63 31.12
CA GLU A 486 2.19 -11.21 30.30
C GLU A 486 2.18 -10.71 28.85
N SER A 487 0.99 -10.47 28.31
CA SER A 487 0.80 -9.95 26.96
C SER A 487 1.33 -8.53 26.71
N LYS A 488 1.64 -7.77 27.76
CA LYS A 488 2.32 -6.45 27.65
C LYS A 488 3.84 -6.58 27.50
N LEU A 489 4.42 -7.73 27.82
CA LEU A 489 5.84 -8.03 27.67
C LEU A 489 6.19 -8.31 26.19
N PHE A 490 7.48 -8.43 25.90
CA PHE A 490 7.96 -8.67 24.55
C PHE A 490 8.18 -10.16 24.27
N PHE A 491 7.75 -10.57 23.08
CA PHE A 491 7.97 -11.89 22.50
C PHE A 491 8.56 -11.73 21.11
N ALA A 492 9.36 -12.69 20.69
CA ALA A 492 9.91 -12.75 19.34
C ALA A 492 9.50 -14.06 18.63
N GLY A 493 9.97 -14.20 17.39
CA GLY A 493 9.61 -15.29 16.48
C GLY A 493 8.54 -14.88 15.48
N GLY A 494 8.51 -15.60 14.37
CA GLY A 494 7.65 -15.31 13.22
C GLY A 494 8.33 -14.44 12.18
N ALA A 495 7.60 -14.19 11.13
CA ALA A 495 8.08 -13.60 9.89
C ALA A 495 8.61 -12.16 10.00
N TYR A 496 8.26 -11.43 11.06
CA TYR A 496 8.68 -10.02 11.29
C TYR A 496 9.68 -9.85 12.43
N SER A 497 10.28 -10.95 12.91
CA SER A 497 11.24 -10.94 14.01
C SER A 497 12.33 -11.97 13.76
N ASN A 498 12.22 -13.20 14.30
CA ASN A 498 13.17 -14.29 14.11
C ASN A 498 12.50 -15.43 13.34
N ARG A 499 12.81 -15.56 12.06
CA ARG A 499 12.11 -16.47 11.12
C ARG A 499 12.38 -17.96 11.33
N ALA A 500 13.39 -18.32 12.12
CA ALA A 500 13.62 -19.71 12.50
C ALA A 500 12.57 -20.24 13.51
N TYR A 501 11.74 -19.35 14.06
CA TYR A 501 10.77 -19.67 15.11
C TYR A 501 9.34 -19.31 14.68
N GLY A 502 8.36 -19.99 15.23
CA GLY A 502 6.96 -19.63 15.06
C GLY A 502 6.62 -18.30 15.73
N TYR A 503 5.47 -17.74 15.37
CA TYR A 503 4.99 -16.44 15.86
C TYR A 503 4.90 -16.42 17.39
N LYS A 504 5.55 -15.43 18.02
CA LYS A 504 5.61 -15.25 19.48
C LYS A 504 6.07 -16.48 20.27
N ARG A 505 6.88 -17.36 19.65
CA ARG A 505 7.40 -18.57 20.30
C ARG A 505 8.80 -18.43 20.90
N VAL A 506 9.31 -17.20 20.97
CA VAL A 506 10.59 -16.88 21.62
C VAL A 506 10.30 -15.88 22.76
N GLY A 507 10.61 -16.27 23.97
CA GLY A 507 10.59 -15.47 25.17
C GLY A 507 11.91 -15.58 25.91
N ILE A 508 11.91 -15.41 27.24
CA ILE A 508 13.10 -15.58 28.09
C ILE A 508 13.64 -17.01 28.01
N ILE A 509 12.74 -17.99 27.93
CA ILE A 509 13.10 -19.40 27.72
C ILE A 509 12.93 -19.69 26.22
N PHE A 510 14.05 -19.91 25.53
CA PHE A 510 14.08 -20.07 24.07
C PHE A 510 13.50 -21.40 23.55
N THR A 511 13.32 -22.39 24.40
CA THR A 511 12.71 -23.67 24.02
C THR A 511 11.27 -23.71 24.49
N PRO A 512 10.28 -23.95 23.60
CA PRO A 512 8.91 -24.22 24.00
C PRO A 512 8.91 -25.49 24.85
N THR A 513 8.89 -25.31 26.13
CA THR A 513 8.74 -26.42 27.10
C THR A 513 7.24 -26.64 27.33
N ARG A 514 6.89 -27.72 28.03
CA ARG A 514 5.52 -27.93 28.53
C ARG A 514 5.07 -26.83 29.54
N TYR A 515 5.92 -25.83 29.76
CA TYR A 515 5.78 -24.80 30.79
C TYR A 515 5.40 -23.42 30.21
N GLY A 516 5.11 -23.32 28.89
CA GLY A 516 4.81 -22.04 28.24
C GLY A 516 6.05 -21.20 27.95
N ILE A 517 5.83 -19.95 27.61
CA ILE A 517 6.87 -18.97 27.29
C ILE A 517 6.61 -17.69 28.07
N GLU A 518 7.58 -17.26 28.86
CA GLU A 518 7.58 -16.00 29.59
C GLU A 518 8.09 -14.87 28.69
N GLY A 519 7.41 -13.71 28.70
CA GLY A 519 7.81 -12.53 27.93
C GLY A 519 8.99 -11.78 28.54
N ALA A 520 9.58 -10.91 27.77
CA ALA A 520 10.76 -10.12 28.16
C ALA A 520 10.39 -8.68 28.49
N GLN A 521 11.07 -8.08 29.45
CA GLN A 521 10.96 -6.63 29.72
C GLN A 521 11.85 -5.80 28.79
N THR A 522 12.96 -6.35 28.29
CA THR A 522 13.79 -5.70 27.27
C THR A 522 13.94 -6.58 26.04
N MET A 523 13.79 -5.97 24.89
CA MET A 523 13.94 -6.62 23.58
C MET A 523 14.82 -5.78 22.67
N ALA A 524 15.71 -6.44 21.91
CA ALA A 524 16.35 -5.89 20.74
C ALA A 524 16.28 -6.93 19.60
N ASN A 525 15.97 -6.47 18.38
CA ASN A 525 15.95 -7.30 17.18
C ASN A 525 16.61 -6.55 16.04
N LEU A 526 17.47 -7.24 15.28
CA LEU A 526 18.08 -6.74 14.06
C LEU A 526 17.94 -7.79 12.96
N SER A 527 17.23 -7.44 11.90
CA SER A 527 17.10 -8.25 10.69
C SER A 527 17.79 -7.56 9.53
N LEU A 528 18.61 -8.30 8.79
CA LEU A 528 19.26 -7.84 7.56
C LEU A 528 18.83 -8.75 6.43
N GLU A 529 18.49 -8.18 5.28
CA GLU A 529 18.01 -8.93 4.10
C GLU A 529 18.63 -8.36 2.82
N ALA A 530 18.95 -9.24 1.87
CA ALA A 530 19.42 -8.90 0.56
C ALA A 530 18.58 -9.63 -0.50
N ASP A 531 17.89 -8.88 -1.35
CA ASP A 531 17.02 -9.39 -2.41
C ASP A 531 17.65 -9.14 -3.78
N TYR A 532 17.66 -10.18 -4.63
CA TYR A 532 18.19 -10.11 -6.00
C TYR A 532 17.20 -10.71 -7.00
N PRO A 533 16.93 -10.05 -8.15
CA PRO A 533 16.04 -10.60 -9.19
C PRO A 533 16.65 -11.83 -9.84
N ILE A 534 15.84 -12.89 -9.99
CA ILE A 534 16.23 -14.13 -10.67
C ILE A 534 15.73 -14.11 -12.11
N VAL A 535 14.41 -13.96 -12.30
CA VAL A 535 13.77 -13.89 -13.60
C VAL A 535 12.40 -13.20 -13.51
N GLY A 536 12.16 -12.18 -14.31
CA GLY A 536 10.89 -11.42 -14.30
C GLY A 536 10.57 -10.87 -12.92
N ASP A 537 9.42 -11.23 -12.38
CA ASP A 537 8.92 -10.79 -11.08
C ASP A 537 9.39 -11.70 -9.91
N LEU A 538 10.29 -12.66 -10.17
CA LEU A 538 10.81 -13.59 -9.17
C LEU A 538 12.16 -13.11 -8.63
N TYR A 539 12.26 -13.00 -7.29
CA TYR A 539 13.47 -12.60 -6.57
C TYR A 539 13.87 -13.70 -5.59
N GLY A 540 15.19 -13.86 -5.40
CA GLY A 540 15.77 -14.61 -4.30
C GLY A 540 16.19 -13.68 -3.18
N ALA A 541 16.09 -14.17 -1.95
CA ALA A 541 16.49 -13.45 -0.74
C ALA A 541 17.46 -14.27 0.10
N VAL A 542 18.39 -13.58 0.74
CA VAL A 542 19.19 -14.13 1.85
C VAL A 542 19.07 -13.18 3.03
N PHE A 543 19.01 -13.72 4.24
CA PHE A 543 18.78 -12.89 5.41
C PHE A 543 19.38 -13.47 6.70
N THR A 544 19.49 -12.62 7.70
CA THR A 544 19.79 -12.99 9.09
C THR A 544 18.89 -12.22 10.05
N ASP A 545 18.41 -12.89 11.08
CA ASP A 545 17.61 -12.30 12.15
C ASP A 545 18.32 -12.54 13.48
N ASN A 546 18.52 -11.47 14.24
CA ASN A 546 19.22 -11.49 15.52
C ASN A 546 18.31 -10.89 16.59
N THR A 547 17.99 -11.66 17.61
CA THR A 547 17.06 -11.29 18.67
C THR A 547 17.70 -11.46 20.03
N MET A 548 17.54 -10.46 20.88
CA MET A 548 17.91 -10.50 22.30
C MET A 548 16.68 -10.21 23.14
N LEU A 549 16.44 -11.00 24.16
CA LEU A 549 15.36 -10.85 25.13
C LEU A 549 15.93 -11.01 26.54
N THR A 550 15.56 -10.09 27.44
CA THR A 550 15.98 -10.15 28.86
C THR A 550 14.81 -9.87 29.80
N ILE A 551 14.85 -10.50 30.97
CA ILE A 551 13.80 -10.40 31.98
C ILE A 551 13.81 -9.04 32.70
N ASN A 552 14.97 -8.37 32.74
CA ASN A 552 15.12 -7.10 33.43
C ASN A 552 14.92 -5.93 32.45
N SER A 553 14.32 -4.85 32.94
CA SER A 553 14.23 -3.59 32.21
C SER A 553 15.64 -3.01 31.98
N TYR A 554 15.84 -2.40 30.80
CA TYR A 554 17.10 -1.74 30.38
C TYR A 554 18.34 -2.66 30.32
N ASP A 555 18.14 -3.98 30.35
CA ASP A 555 19.24 -4.95 30.26
C ASP A 555 19.45 -5.38 28.79
N PHE A 556 20.50 -4.85 28.17
CA PHE A 556 20.92 -5.20 26.80
C PHE A 556 22.14 -6.14 26.77
N THR A 557 22.36 -6.90 27.84
CA THR A 557 23.50 -7.84 27.97
C THR A 557 23.09 -9.30 27.72
N GLY A 558 21.84 -9.55 27.34
CA GLY A 558 21.32 -10.88 27.09
C GLY A 558 21.98 -11.62 25.93
N ALA A 559 21.82 -12.94 25.90
CA ALA A 559 22.28 -13.77 24.78
C ALA A 559 21.53 -13.42 23.49
N ILE A 560 22.27 -13.36 22.37
CA ILE A 560 21.69 -13.11 21.05
C ILE A 560 21.32 -14.45 20.40
N LEU A 561 20.04 -14.59 20.09
CA LEU A 561 19.50 -15.69 19.30
C LEU A 561 19.58 -15.34 17.83
N SER A 562 20.56 -15.93 17.13
CA SER A 562 20.80 -15.64 15.70
C SER A 562 20.22 -16.73 14.82
N SER A 563 19.57 -16.34 13.73
CA SER A 563 19.15 -17.22 12.66
C SER A 563 19.60 -16.68 11.30
N ALA A 564 19.77 -17.59 10.35
CA ALA A 564 20.07 -17.28 8.96
C ALA A 564 19.13 -18.07 8.05
N GLY A 565 18.82 -17.51 6.90
CA GLY A 565 17.88 -18.13 5.99
C GLY A 565 17.96 -17.66 4.56
N VAL A 566 17.19 -18.33 3.72
CA VAL A 566 16.99 -18.03 2.32
C VAL A 566 15.50 -17.93 2.02
N GLY A 567 15.14 -17.18 1.01
CA GLY A 567 13.74 -17.00 0.66
C GLY A 567 13.52 -16.74 -0.81
N VAL A 568 12.27 -16.82 -1.20
CA VAL A 568 11.79 -16.48 -2.55
C VAL A 568 10.70 -15.42 -2.42
N ARG A 569 10.73 -14.43 -3.33
CA ARG A 569 9.78 -13.34 -3.43
C ARG A 569 9.17 -13.34 -4.84
N TYR A 570 7.86 -13.38 -4.95
CA TYR A 570 7.17 -13.17 -6.21
C TYR A 570 6.38 -11.86 -6.14
N MET A 571 6.78 -10.88 -6.95
CA MET A 571 6.18 -9.54 -6.91
C MET A 571 4.81 -9.56 -7.57
N THR A 572 3.79 -9.09 -6.86
CA THR A 572 2.42 -8.96 -7.35
C THR A 572 1.92 -7.51 -7.16
N PRO A 573 0.86 -7.10 -7.87
CA PRO A 573 0.28 -5.76 -7.68
C PRO A 573 -0.24 -5.46 -6.26
N ILE A 574 -0.52 -6.49 -5.47
CA ILE A 574 -0.99 -6.40 -4.08
C ILE A 574 0.14 -6.60 -3.05
N GLY A 575 1.40 -6.59 -3.50
CA GLY A 575 2.59 -6.84 -2.70
C GLY A 575 3.22 -8.21 -2.97
N PRO A 576 4.43 -8.46 -2.48
CA PRO A 576 5.15 -9.70 -2.73
C PRO A 576 4.51 -10.89 -2.00
N ILE A 577 4.52 -12.05 -2.67
CA ILE A 577 4.33 -13.36 -2.03
C ILE A 577 5.72 -13.83 -1.59
N LYS A 578 5.88 -14.15 -0.31
CA LYS A 578 7.17 -14.48 0.32
C LYS A 578 7.12 -15.89 0.91
N VAL A 579 8.17 -16.65 0.63
CA VAL A 579 8.42 -17.94 1.29
C VAL A 579 9.86 -17.93 1.80
N ASP A 580 10.03 -18.05 3.10
CA ASP A 580 11.32 -18.02 3.78
C ASP A 580 11.56 -19.34 4.52
N VAL A 581 12.79 -19.82 4.47
CA VAL A 581 13.28 -20.92 5.31
C VAL A 581 14.47 -20.40 6.09
N ALA A 582 14.40 -20.51 7.40
CA ALA A 582 15.45 -20.05 8.31
C ALA A 582 15.78 -21.12 9.34
N ALA A 583 17.02 -21.17 9.78
CA ALA A 583 17.46 -22.03 10.87
C ALA A 583 18.25 -21.22 11.91
N ASN A 584 18.20 -21.66 13.16
CA ASN A 584 19.06 -21.12 14.21
C ASN A 584 20.53 -21.45 13.88
N VAL A 585 21.42 -20.46 14.00
CA VAL A 585 22.85 -20.62 13.66
C VAL A 585 23.57 -21.55 14.65
N GLN A 586 23.15 -21.56 15.92
CA GLN A 586 23.74 -22.44 16.94
C GLN A 586 23.15 -23.86 16.97
N ASP A 587 21.90 -24.03 16.50
CA ASP A 587 21.21 -25.32 16.47
C ASP A 587 20.33 -25.42 15.22
N ALA A 588 20.88 -25.96 14.15
CA ALA A 588 20.20 -26.11 12.87
C ALA A 588 18.97 -27.06 12.92
N SER A 589 18.79 -27.85 13.99
CA SER A 589 17.57 -28.63 14.17
C SER A 589 16.35 -27.75 14.47
N GLN A 590 16.58 -26.52 14.96
CA GLN A 590 15.58 -25.48 15.15
C GLN A 590 15.47 -24.66 13.88
N TYR A 591 14.45 -24.93 13.08
CA TYR A 591 14.18 -24.22 11.83
C TYR A 591 12.71 -23.81 11.71
N GLY A 592 12.45 -22.83 10.86
CA GLY A 592 11.11 -22.33 10.55
C GLY A 592 10.92 -22.13 9.06
N ILE A 593 9.68 -22.31 8.61
CA ILE A 593 9.22 -21.93 7.27
C ILE A 593 8.17 -20.85 7.44
N GLN A 594 8.41 -19.69 6.81
CA GLN A 594 7.50 -18.55 6.88
C GLN A 594 6.88 -18.30 5.50
N PHE A 595 5.56 -18.17 5.47
CA PHE A 595 4.80 -17.80 4.28
C PHE A 595 4.02 -16.51 4.54
N GLN A 596 4.09 -15.55 3.63
CA GLN A 596 3.40 -14.27 3.73
C GLN A 596 2.95 -13.75 2.38
N ILE A 597 1.91 -12.91 2.40
CA ILE A 597 1.47 -12.10 1.26
C ILE A 597 1.40 -10.65 1.75
N GLY A 598 2.04 -9.72 1.02
CA GLY A 598 2.00 -8.30 1.32
C GLY A 598 3.37 -7.67 1.51
N GLN A 599 3.48 -6.69 2.41
CA GLN A 599 4.64 -5.83 2.59
C GLN A 599 5.98 -6.57 2.71
N SER A 600 7.01 -6.09 1.98
CA SER A 600 8.34 -6.71 1.94
C SER A 600 9.12 -6.53 3.23
N PHE A 601 9.13 -5.31 3.79
CA PHE A 601 9.98 -4.93 4.92
C PHE A 601 9.20 -4.05 5.89
#